data_e569ef3570a384625b6f0e7fe1391183
#
_entry.id   e569ef3570a384625b6f0e7fe1391183
#
_cell.length_a   1.000
_cell.length_b   1.000
_cell.length_c   1.000
_cell.angle_alpha   90.00
_cell.angle_beta   90.00
_cell.angle_gamma   90.00
#
_symmetry.space_group_name_H-M   'P 1'
#
loop_
_entity.id
_entity.type
_entity.pdbx_description
1 polymer ?
#
loop_
_entity_poly.entity_id
_entity_poly.type
_entity_poly.pdbx_seq_one_letter_code
_entity_poly.pdbx_strand_id
1 'polypeptide(L)'
;TDVRMEAMKLSLAAAKEKNIPVVLDAVGIACSDLRRNYTNELLNIGIPEVIKGNYSEINALYCDMYSSAGVDADEKIDIGSIDRAAMTLAEKYNTTILASGKTDIVTDGKQLIHIKNGTRQLASVTGTGCMLGSLCAAYLSQTGILQSGGLEAAMTACVVLGICGQLAQTDEGNGTFMVRLMDYLTTLTHGQVDEYIEVN
;
A
#
# COMPACT_ATOMS: atom_id res chain seq x y z
N THR A 1 -11.25 -18.54 -3.05
CA THR A 1 -12.54 -17.97 -3.08
C THR A 1 -13.19 -18.11 -1.72
N ASP A 2 -14.31 -18.77 -1.49
CA ASP A 2 -15.02 -18.69 -0.21
C ASP A 2 -14.16 -19.09 1.00
N VAL A 3 -13.37 -20.15 0.89
CA VAL A 3 -12.48 -20.62 1.98
C VAL A 3 -11.40 -19.59 2.29
N ARG A 4 -10.83 -18.93 1.26
CA ARG A 4 -9.81 -17.87 1.49
C ARG A 4 -10.44 -16.62 2.10
N MET A 5 -11.62 -16.24 1.66
CA MET A 5 -12.35 -15.11 2.21
C MET A 5 -12.67 -15.36 3.68
N GLU A 6 -13.16 -16.55 4.02
CA GLU A 6 -13.41 -16.90 5.42
C GLU A 6 -12.12 -16.91 6.26
N ALA A 7 -11.03 -17.47 5.73
CA ALA A 7 -9.74 -17.44 6.41
C ALA A 7 -9.24 -16.01 6.67
N MET A 8 -9.43 -15.07 5.74
CA MET A 8 -9.06 -13.67 5.94
C MET A 8 -9.89 -13.01 7.07
N LYS A 9 -11.20 -13.26 7.13
CA LYS A 9 -12.06 -12.75 8.22
C LYS A 9 -11.59 -13.26 9.58
N LEU A 10 -11.36 -14.57 9.68
CA LEU A 10 -10.88 -15.20 10.92
C LEU A 10 -9.50 -14.67 11.32
N SER A 11 -8.60 -14.51 10.35
CA SER A 11 -7.25 -13.97 10.61
C SER A 11 -7.30 -12.52 11.10
N LEU A 12 -8.13 -11.67 10.48
CA LEU A 12 -8.29 -10.27 10.89
C LEU A 12 -8.90 -10.19 12.29
N ALA A 13 -9.96 -10.95 12.57
CA ALA A 13 -10.59 -10.98 13.88
C ALA A 13 -9.61 -11.42 14.97
N ALA A 14 -8.84 -12.49 14.72
CA ALA A 14 -7.83 -12.98 15.66
C ALA A 14 -6.67 -11.98 15.85
N ALA A 15 -6.25 -11.29 14.79
CA ALA A 15 -5.22 -10.26 14.89
C ALA A 15 -5.70 -9.09 15.76
N LYS A 16 -6.94 -8.62 15.56
CA LYS A 16 -7.50 -7.54 16.36
C LYS A 16 -7.70 -7.92 17.83
N GLU A 17 -8.16 -9.15 18.12
CA GLU A 17 -8.27 -9.66 19.48
C GLU A 17 -6.91 -9.68 20.20
N LYS A 18 -5.83 -9.98 19.46
CA LYS A 18 -4.48 -10.07 20.01
C LYS A 18 -3.65 -8.78 19.88
N ASN A 19 -4.25 -7.69 19.39
CA ASN A 19 -3.56 -6.43 19.09
C ASN A 19 -2.34 -6.62 18.17
N ILE A 20 -2.44 -7.52 17.19
CA ILE A 20 -1.44 -7.70 16.16
C ILE A 20 -1.75 -6.73 15.02
N PRO A 21 -0.79 -5.88 14.60
CA PRO A 21 -1.01 -4.94 13.52
C PRO A 21 -1.25 -5.64 12.18
N VAL A 22 -2.11 -5.07 11.34
CA VAL A 22 -2.56 -5.65 10.08
C VAL A 22 -2.33 -4.69 8.92
N VAL A 23 -1.83 -5.20 7.82
CA VAL A 23 -1.83 -4.53 6.51
C VAL A 23 -2.88 -5.20 5.62
N LEU A 24 -3.82 -4.42 5.09
CA LEU A 24 -4.81 -4.88 4.13
C LEU A 24 -4.43 -4.40 2.72
N ASP A 25 -4.20 -5.33 1.80
CA ASP A 25 -4.02 -5.03 0.38
C ASP A 25 -5.37 -5.11 -0.35
N ALA A 26 -5.90 -3.97 -0.78
CA ALA A 26 -7.21 -3.81 -1.42
C ALA A 26 -7.22 -4.25 -2.89
N VAL A 27 -6.53 -5.35 -3.22
CA VAL A 27 -6.31 -5.84 -4.58
C VAL A 27 -7.61 -6.06 -5.33
N GLY A 28 -7.76 -5.35 -6.47
CA GLY A 28 -8.81 -5.59 -7.45
C GLY A 28 -10.20 -5.09 -7.07
N ILE A 29 -10.32 -4.24 -6.06
CA ILE A 29 -11.61 -3.63 -5.68
C ILE A 29 -12.12 -2.67 -6.76
N ALA A 30 -11.24 -2.13 -7.60
CA ALA A 30 -11.60 -1.24 -8.71
C ALA A 30 -12.36 -1.98 -9.83
N CYS A 31 -12.17 -3.29 -9.99
CA CYS A 31 -12.73 -4.09 -11.08
C CYS A 31 -13.62 -5.27 -10.64
N SER A 32 -13.97 -5.37 -9.35
CA SER A 32 -14.77 -6.48 -8.84
C SER A 32 -15.63 -6.05 -7.66
N ASP A 33 -16.95 -6.04 -7.88
CA ASP A 33 -17.93 -5.74 -6.83
C ASP A 33 -17.83 -6.74 -5.66
N LEU A 34 -17.56 -8.02 -5.97
CA LEU A 34 -17.34 -9.03 -4.94
C LEU A 34 -16.17 -8.63 -4.02
N ARG A 35 -15.03 -8.19 -4.60
CA ARG A 35 -13.87 -7.79 -3.81
C ARG A 35 -14.11 -6.50 -3.04
N ARG A 36 -14.84 -5.56 -3.64
CA ARG A 36 -15.23 -4.30 -3.01
C ARG A 36 -16.12 -4.55 -1.80
N ASN A 37 -17.20 -5.30 -1.97
CA ASN A 37 -18.11 -5.66 -0.88
C ASN A 37 -17.37 -6.42 0.23
N TYR A 38 -16.51 -7.34 -0.16
CA TYR A 38 -15.73 -8.11 0.79
C TYR A 38 -14.71 -7.26 1.57
N THR A 39 -14.07 -6.28 0.93
CA THR A 39 -13.19 -5.32 1.62
C THR A 39 -14.00 -4.52 2.66
N ASN A 40 -15.21 -4.07 2.32
CA ASN A 40 -16.09 -3.39 3.27
C ASN A 40 -16.48 -4.31 4.45
N GLU A 41 -16.74 -5.60 4.20
CA GLU A 41 -16.98 -6.57 5.28
C GLU A 41 -15.77 -6.70 6.21
N LEU A 42 -14.54 -6.75 5.67
CA LEU A 42 -13.32 -6.79 6.47
C LEU A 42 -13.15 -5.52 7.32
N LEU A 43 -13.37 -4.34 6.74
CA LEU A 43 -13.29 -3.07 7.46
C LEU A 43 -14.32 -2.96 8.60
N ASN A 44 -15.47 -3.64 8.48
CA ASN A 44 -16.47 -3.73 9.56
C ASN A 44 -16.05 -4.68 10.69
N ILE A 45 -15.21 -5.69 10.42
CA ILE A 45 -14.64 -6.59 11.45
C ILE A 45 -13.57 -5.85 12.27
N GLY A 46 -12.72 -5.07 11.58
CA GLY A 46 -11.70 -4.29 12.24
C GLY A 46 -10.87 -3.48 11.24
N ILE A 47 -10.54 -2.26 11.61
CA ILE A 47 -9.72 -1.38 10.77
C ILE A 47 -8.26 -1.83 10.84
N PRO A 48 -7.60 -2.12 9.71
CA PRO A 48 -6.17 -2.41 9.67
C PRO A 48 -5.35 -1.14 9.96
N GLU A 49 -4.12 -1.29 10.40
CA GLU A 49 -3.19 -0.19 10.64
C GLU A 49 -2.71 0.46 9.34
N VAL A 50 -2.69 -0.32 8.24
CA VAL A 50 -2.41 0.19 6.89
C VAL A 50 -3.37 -0.43 5.89
N ILE A 51 -4.01 0.41 5.06
CA ILE A 51 -4.74 0.00 3.86
C ILE A 51 -3.90 0.39 2.66
N LYS A 52 -3.53 -0.60 1.86
CA LYS A 52 -2.72 -0.43 0.66
C LYS A 52 -3.53 -0.76 -0.58
N GLY A 53 -3.33 0.00 -1.65
CA GLY A 53 -3.85 -0.26 -2.99
C GLY A 53 -3.10 0.56 -4.03
N ASN A 54 -3.32 0.29 -5.31
CA ASN A 54 -2.90 1.23 -6.36
C ASN A 54 -3.88 2.42 -6.44
N TYR A 55 -3.58 3.43 -7.25
CA TYR A 55 -4.43 4.63 -7.39
C TYR A 55 -5.88 4.31 -7.70
N SER A 56 -6.12 3.36 -8.63
CA SER A 56 -7.48 2.97 -9.01
C SER A 56 -8.21 2.27 -7.87
N GLU A 57 -7.51 1.47 -7.07
CA GLU A 57 -8.06 0.77 -5.92
C GLU A 57 -8.39 1.73 -4.78
N ILE A 58 -7.49 2.65 -4.45
CA ILE A 58 -7.75 3.69 -3.43
C ILE A 58 -8.87 4.62 -3.87
N ASN A 59 -8.89 5.03 -5.15
CA ASN A 59 -10.00 5.81 -5.69
C ASN A 59 -11.33 5.05 -5.64
N ALA A 60 -11.33 3.76 -5.96
CA ALA A 60 -12.55 2.94 -5.88
C ALA A 60 -13.09 2.84 -4.44
N LEU A 61 -12.21 2.68 -3.45
CA LEU A 61 -12.60 2.67 -2.04
C LEU A 61 -13.18 4.03 -1.60
N TYR A 62 -12.60 5.13 -2.10
CA TYR A 62 -13.09 6.48 -1.87
C TYR A 62 -14.46 6.71 -2.53
N CYS A 63 -14.63 6.34 -3.81
CA CYS A 63 -15.90 6.49 -4.53
C CYS A 63 -17.02 5.63 -3.93
N ASP A 64 -16.71 4.42 -3.47
CA ASP A 64 -17.67 3.54 -2.81
C ASP A 64 -18.23 4.19 -1.53
N MET A 65 -17.41 4.93 -0.83
CA MET A 65 -17.81 5.74 0.31
C MET A 65 -18.81 6.84 -0.07
N TYR A 66 -18.65 7.45 -1.26
CA TYR A 66 -19.48 8.56 -1.73
C TYR A 66 -20.64 8.13 -2.61
N SER A 67 -20.58 6.97 -3.29
CA SER A 67 -21.70 6.44 -4.08
C SER A 67 -22.92 6.10 -3.21
N SER A 68 -22.70 5.74 -1.96
CA SER A 68 -23.75 5.70 -0.96
C SER A 68 -24.36 7.07 -0.62
N ALA A 69 -23.72 8.19 -1.05
CA ALA A 69 -24.13 9.57 -0.86
C ALA A 69 -24.56 10.27 -2.16
N GLY A 70 -24.55 9.58 -3.33
CA GLY A 70 -25.10 10.08 -4.60
C GLY A 70 -24.22 11.08 -5.36
N VAL A 71 -22.90 10.99 -5.26
CA VAL A 71 -21.96 11.84 -6.00
C VAL A 71 -21.36 11.09 -7.19
N ASP A 72 -21.47 11.67 -8.41
CA ASP A 72 -20.89 11.13 -9.64
C ASP A 72 -19.35 11.17 -9.63
N ALA A 73 -18.72 10.01 -9.88
CA ALA A 73 -17.28 9.82 -9.86
C ALA A 73 -16.70 9.76 -11.29
N ASP A 74 -16.71 10.87 -12.01
CA ASP A 74 -16.17 10.95 -13.39
C ASP A 74 -14.96 11.91 -13.50
N GLU A 75 -14.10 11.96 -12.49
CA GLU A 75 -12.86 12.74 -12.53
C GLU A 75 -11.69 11.86 -13.01
N LYS A 76 -10.87 12.40 -13.93
CA LYS A 76 -9.57 11.80 -14.30
C LYS A 76 -8.73 11.64 -13.04
N ILE A 77 -8.23 10.43 -12.82
CA ILE A 77 -7.34 10.10 -11.70
C ILE A 77 -6.01 10.83 -11.89
N ASP A 78 -5.89 12.02 -11.34
CA ASP A 78 -4.63 12.74 -11.19
C ASP A 78 -4.10 12.59 -9.75
N ILE A 79 -2.86 13.02 -9.52
CA ILE A 79 -2.22 12.88 -8.21
C ILE A 79 -2.97 13.65 -7.12
N GLY A 80 -3.50 14.84 -7.42
CA GLY A 80 -4.23 15.66 -6.45
C GLY A 80 -5.58 15.05 -6.06
N SER A 81 -6.23 14.32 -6.97
CA SER A 81 -7.46 13.58 -6.65
C SER A 81 -7.16 12.39 -5.73
N ILE A 82 -6.03 11.71 -5.95
CA ILE A 82 -5.61 10.60 -5.08
C ILE A 82 -5.15 11.10 -3.70
N ASP A 83 -4.46 12.23 -3.63
CA ASP A 83 -4.09 12.87 -2.36
C ASP A 83 -5.33 13.10 -1.50
N ARG A 84 -6.37 13.73 -2.07
CA ARG A 84 -7.65 13.96 -1.37
C ARG A 84 -8.33 12.66 -0.96
N ALA A 85 -8.40 11.69 -1.87
CA ALA A 85 -9.00 10.39 -1.60
C ALA A 85 -8.29 9.66 -0.46
N ALA A 86 -6.96 9.59 -0.51
CA ALA A 86 -6.14 8.94 0.49
C ALA A 86 -6.27 9.61 1.86
N MET A 87 -6.16 10.95 1.92
CA MET A 87 -6.33 11.69 3.17
C MET A 87 -7.72 11.48 3.78
N THR A 88 -8.78 11.59 2.97
CA THR A 88 -10.16 11.41 3.46
C THR A 88 -10.40 9.99 3.99
N LEU A 89 -9.86 8.97 3.31
CA LEU A 89 -9.95 7.58 3.78
C LEU A 89 -9.15 7.37 5.08
N ALA A 90 -7.95 7.95 5.17
CA ALA A 90 -7.11 7.88 6.36
C ALA A 90 -7.80 8.51 7.58
N GLU A 91 -8.39 9.69 7.42
CA GLU A 91 -9.16 10.36 8.47
C GLU A 91 -10.38 9.53 8.87
N LYS A 92 -11.18 9.08 7.88
CA LYS A 92 -12.41 8.33 8.13
C LYS A 92 -12.17 7.05 8.91
N TYR A 93 -11.16 6.28 8.52
CA TYR A 93 -10.87 4.99 9.13
C TYR A 93 -9.86 5.08 10.27
N ASN A 94 -9.28 6.27 10.52
CA ASN A 94 -8.18 6.46 11.47
C ASN A 94 -7.07 5.42 11.25
N THR A 95 -6.56 5.36 10.02
CA THR A 95 -5.58 4.39 9.53
C THR A 95 -4.57 5.06 8.61
N THR A 96 -3.49 4.38 8.27
CA THR A 96 -2.59 4.81 7.21
C THR A 96 -3.08 4.29 5.86
N ILE A 97 -3.12 5.17 4.86
CA ILE A 97 -3.37 4.80 3.46
C ILE A 97 -2.05 4.83 2.69
N LEU A 98 -1.78 3.76 1.95
CA LEU A 98 -0.68 3.66 0.99
C LEU A 98 -1.28 3.49 -0.41
N ALA A 99 -1.20 4.54 -1.23
CA ALA A 99 -1.61 4.51 -2.63
C ALA A 99 -0.38 4.37 -3.52
N SER A 100 -0.15 3.18 -4.08
CA SER A 100 1.01 2.91 -4.92
C SER A 100 0.78 3.34 -6.37
N GLY A 101 1.80 3.98 -6.98
CA GLY A 101 1.71 4.49 -8.34
C GLY A 101 3.06 4.88 -8.91
N LYS A 102 3.05 5.86 -9.84
CA LYS A 102 4.29 6.48 -10.33
C LYS A 102 5.02 7.24 -9.21
N THR A 103 4.27 7.85 -8.33
CA THR A 103 4.71 8.42 -7.05
C THR A 103 3.88 7.72 -6.00
N ASP A 104 4.48 7.04 -5.06
CA ASP A 104 3.71 6.44 -3.98
C ASP A 104 3.27 7.53 -3.01
N ILE A 105 2.04 7.42 -2.52
CA ILE A 105 1.41 8.37 -1.60
C ILE A 105 1.14 7.64 -0.30
N VAL A 106 1.63 8.19 0.81
CA VAL A 106 1.39 7.65 2.15
C VAL A 106 0.84 8.75 3.05
N THR A 107 -0.25 8.47 3.75
CA THR A 107 -0.88 9.44 4.65
C THR A 107 -1.58 8.76 5.83
N ASP A 108 -1.54 9.44 6.98
CA ASP A 108 -2.33 9.11 8.18
C ASP A 108 -3.55 10.05 8.38
N GLY A 109 -3.83 10.88 7.35
CA GLY A 109 -4.85 11.93 7.41
C GLY A 109 -4.36 13.27 7.96
N LYS A 110 -3.16 13.33 8.54
CA LYS A 110 -2.52 14.56 9.06
C LYS A 110 -1.28 14.95 8.27
N GLN A 111 -0.50 13.96 7.92
CA GLN A 111 0.69 14.09 7.10
C GLN A 111 0.43 13.43 5.74
N LEU A 112 0.94 14.04 4.68
CA LEU A 112 0.88 13.54 3.32
C LEU A 112 2.30 13.49 2.79
N ILE A 113 2.74 12.28 2.40
CA ILE A 113 4.11 12.01 1.99
C ILE A 113 4.08 11.46 0.57
N HIS A 114 4.90 12.04 -0.30
CA HIS A 114 5.10 11.57 -1.68
C HIS A 114 6.48 10.92 -1.81
N ILE A 115 6.53 9.67 -2.24
CA ILE A 115 7.77 8.92 -2.47
C ILE A 115 7.92 8.71 -3.98
N LYS A 116 9.02 9.23 -4.55
CA LYS A 116 9.29 9.19 -6.00
C LYS A 116 10.23 8.07 -6.40
N ASN A 117 10.76 7.34 -5.43
CA ASN A 117 11.61 6.19 -5.67
C ASN A 117 10.89 5.10 -6.46
N GLY A 118 11.59 4.48 -7.38
CA GLY A 118 11.08 3.37 -8.15
C GLY A 118 11.48 3.39 -9.62
N THR A 119 11.08 2.36 -10.33
CA THR A 119 11.31 2.20 -11.78
C THR A 119 10.08 1.62 -12.45
N ARG A 120 9.93 1.87 -13.75
CA ARG A 120 8.84 1.27 -14.56
C ARG A 120 8.89 -0.26 -14.56
N GLN A 121 10.05 -0.87 -14.36
CA GLN A 121 10.17 -2.33 -14.31
C GLN A 121 9.42 -2.94 -13.12
N LEU A 122 9.30 -2.24 -11.99
CA LEU A 122 8.44 -2.68 -10.88
C LEU A 122 7.00 -2.90 -11.33
N ALA A 123 6.44 -2.00 -12.14
CA ALA A 123 5.07 -2.15 -12.66
C ALA A 123 4.93 -3.23 -13.74
N SER A 124 6.03 -3.63 -14.38
CA SER A 124 6.02 -4.66 -15.43
C SER A 124 6.15 -6.10 -14.90
N VAL A 125 6.41 -6.26 -13.61
CA VAL A 125 6.57 -7.58 -12.96
C VAL A 125 5.42 -7.82 -11.99
N THR A 126 4.66 -8.89 -12.25
CA THR A 126 3.57 -9.29 -11.35
C THR A 126 4.11 -9.71 -9.99
N GLY A 127 3.51 -9.19 -8.93
CA GLY A 127 3.85 -9.54 -7.55
C GLY A 127 4.61 -8.46 -6.78
N THR A 128 5.16 -7.45 -7.44
CA THR A 128 5.86 -6.33 -6.75
C THR A 128 4.93 -5.55 -5.82
N GLY A 129 3.65 -5.40 -6.18
CA GLY A 129 2.65 -4.83 -5.29
C GLY A 129 2.42 -5.68 -4.03
N CYS A 130 2.41 -7.02 -4.16
CA CYS A 130 2.31 -7.92 -3.00
C CYS A 130 3.59 -7.87 -2.15
N MET A 131 4.77 -7.70 -2.78
CA MET A 131 6.03 -7.48 -2.05
C MET A 131 5.98 -6.21 -1.22
N LEU A 132 5.45 -5.10 -1.79
CA LEU A 132 5.28 -3.84 -1.06
C LEU A 132 4.41 -4.04 0.18
N GLY A 133 3.28 -4.74 0.06
CA GLY A 133 2.42 -5.05 1.20
C GLY A 133 3.11 -5.92 2.26
N SER A 134 3.92 -6.89 1.83
CA SER A 134 4.67 -7.76 2.73
C SER A 134 5.79 -7.01 3.46
N LEU A 135 6.52 -6.13 2.75
CA LEU A 135 7.53 -5.25 3.36
C LEU A 135 6.88 -4.31 4.37
N CYS A 136 5.75 -3.70 4.01
CA CYS A 136 5.00 -2.83 4.91
C CYS A 136 4.60 -3.58 6.19
N ALA A 137 4.11 -4.81 6.10
CA ALA A 137 3.78 -5.64 7.26
C ALA A 137 5.01 -5.99 8.11
N ALA A 138 6.15 -6.29 7.45
CA ALA A 138 7.41 -6.57 8.15
C ALA A 138 7.90 -5.35 8.94
N TYR A 139 7.91 -4.16 8.33
CA TYR A 139 8.29 -2.92 9.03
C TYR A 139 7.28 -2.56 10.12
N LEU A 140 5.99 -2.74 9.87
CA LEU A 140 4.94 -2.47 10.85
C LEU A 140 5.11 -3.34 12.11
N SER A 141 5.59 -4.57 11.97
CA SER A 141 5.87 -5.46 13.10
C SER A 141 7.01 -4.97 14.01
N GLN A 142 7.90 -4.12 13.49
CA GLN A 142 9.04 -3.56 14.24
C GLN A 142 8.69 -2.24 14.94
N THR A 143 7.55 -1.63 14.62
CA THR A 143 7.15 -0.31 15.14
C THR A 143 6.59 -0.36 16.56
N GLY A 144 6.56 -1.51 17.23
CA GLY A 144 6.19 -1.61 18.65
C GLY A 144 6.96 -0.65 19.60
N ILE A 145 7.93 0.11 19.04
CA ILE A 145 8.74 1.13 19.69
C ILE A 145 8.34 2.56 19.24
N LEU A 146 7.62 2.72 18.11
CA LEU A 146 7.33 4.02 17.48
C LEU A 146 5.83 4.31 17.52
N GLN A 147 5.46 5.53 17.94
CA GLN A 147 4.05 5.97 18.09
C GLN A 147 3.32 6.20 16.76
N SER A 148 4.02 6.27 15.62
CA SER A 148 3.50 6.54 14.28
C SER A 148 3.53 5.33 13.34
N GLY A 149 3.50 4.13 13.90
CA GLY A 149 3.81 2.85 13.28
C GLY A 149 3.35 2.61 11.82
N GLY A 150 2.12 2.94 11.47
CA GLY A 150 1.60 2.69 10.12
C GLY A 150 2.22 3.58 9.06
N LEU A 151 2.34 4.89 9.33
CA LEU A 151 2.88 5.87 8.38
C LEU A 151 4.36 5.57 8.06
N GLU A 152 5.18 5.38 9.10
CA GLU A 152 6.61 5.09 8.96
C GLU A 152 6.85 3.74 8.28
N ALA A 153 6.07 2.71 8.63
CA ALA A 153 6.19 1.39 8.01
C ALA A 153 5.87 1.43 6.51
N ALA A 154 4.78 2.12 6.13
CA ALA A 154 4.38 2.26 4.74
C ALA A 154 5.41 3.10 3.94
N MET A 155 5.86 4.23 4.48
CA MET A 155 6.90 5.07 3.88
C MET A 155 8.20 4.27 3.67
N THR A 156 8.68 3.59 4.70
CA THR A 156 9.91 2.79 4.62
C THR A 156 9.79 1.68 3.58
N ALA A 157 8.65 1.00 3.52
CA ALA A 157 8.42 -0.05 2.53
C ALA A 157 8.49 0.49 1.09
N CYS A 158 7.87 1.65 0.81
CA CYS A 158 7.93 2.31 -0.49
C CYS A 158 9.36 2.72 -0.85
N VAL A 159 10.08 3.38 0.06
CA VAL A 159 11.47 3.81 -0.14
C VAL A 159 12.36 2.61 -0.44
N VAL A 160 12.32 1.59 0.39
CA VAL A 160 13.18 0.40 0.23
C VAL A 160 12.87 -0.34 -1.07
N LEU A 161 11.61 -0.64 -1.37
CA LEU A 161 11.26 -1.33 -2.62
C LEU A 161 11.58 -0.46 -3.83
N GLY A 162 11.33 0.85 -3.75
CA GLY A 162 11.63 1.81 -4.81
C GLY A 162 13.12 1.87 -5.14
N ILE A 163 13.97 2.06 -4.13
CA ILE A 163 15.43 2.10 -4.29
C ILE A 163 15.97 0.77 -4.81
N CYS A 164 15.53 -0.37 -4.23
CA CYS A 164 15.93 -1.69 -4.73
C CYS A 164 15.51 -1.88 -6.20
N GLY A 165 14.33 -1.37 -6.59
CA GLY A 165 13.88 -1.36 -7.98
C GLY A 165 14.78 -0.52 -8.89
N GLN A 166 15.19 0.68 -8.46
CA GLN A 166 16.13 1.53 -9.20
C GLN A 166 17.49 0.85 -9.41
N LEU A 167 18.04 0.26 -8.34
CA LEU A 167 19.32 -0.46 -8.38
C LEU A 167 19.26 -1.76 -9.21
N ALA A 168 18.10 -2.41 -9.26
CA ALA A 168 17.88 -3.63 -10.02
C ALA A 168 17.64 -3.40 -11.51
N GLN A 169 17.39 -2.15 -11.94
CA GLN A 169 17.01 -1.82 -13.31
C GLN A 169 18.01 -2.39 -14.33
N THR A 170 17.48 -2.98 -15.41
CA THR A 170 18.29 -3.67 -16.43
C THR A 170 17.57 -3.75 -17.76
N ASP A 171 18.33 -3.76 -18.85
CA ASP A 171 17.83 -4.00 -20.21
C ASP A 171 17.79 -5.51 -20.58
N GLU A 172 18.28 -6.39 -19.70
CA GLU A 172 18.30 -7.84 -19.92
C GLU A 172 16.93 -8.51 -19.78
N GLY A 173 15.92 -7.78 -19.30
CA GLY A 173 14.54 -8.25 -19.18
C GLY A 173 14.07 -8.47 -17.74
N ASN A 174 12.76 -8.77 -17.61
CA ASN A 174 12.08 -8.82 -16.31
C ASN A 174 12.54 -9.98 -15.40
N GLY A 175 13.05 -11.07 -15.99
CA GLY A 175 13.60 -12.18 -15.20
C GLY A 175 14.86 -11.77 -14.43
N THR A 176 15.82 -11.16 -15.13
CA THR A 176 17.05 -10.61 -14.51
C THR A 176 16.72 -9.50 -13.53
N PHE A 177 15.78 -8.61 -13.87
CA PHE A 177 15.31 -7.57 -12.97
C PHE A 177 14.78 -8.17 -11.64
N MET A 178 13.94 -9.21 -11.69
CA MET A 178 13.38 -9.83 -10.50
C MET A 178 14.48 -10.44 -9.62
N VAL A 179 15.46 -11.12 -10.22
CA VAL A 179 16.60 -11.70 -9.46
C VAL A 179 17.37 -10.59 -8.76
N ARG A 180 17.74 -9.54 -9.50
CA ARG A 180 18.47 -8.39 -8.94
C ARG A 180 17.67 -7.67 -7.85
N LEU A 181 16.35 -7.52 -8.03
CA LEU A 181 15.46 -6.92 -7.02
C LEU A 181 15.51 -7.71 -5.71
N MET A 182 15.43 -9.04 -5.77
CA MET A 182 15.52 -9.90 -4.59
C MET A 182 16.89 -9.80 -3.92
N ASP A 183 17.97 -9.74 -4.71
CA ASP A 183 19.33 -9.56 -4.18
C ASP A 183 19.47 -8.22 -3.45
N TYR A 184 19.01 -7.12 -4.08
CA TYR A 184 19.08 -5.79 -3.45
C TYR A 184 18.21 -5.67 -2.20
N LEU A 185 17.05 -6.31 -2.14
CA LEU A 185 16.24 -6.34 -0.92
C LEU A 185 16.97 -6.95 0.28
N THR A 186 17.98 -7.80 0.04
CA THR A 186 18.78 -8.41 1.10
C THR A 186 20.13 -7.71 1.36
N THR A 187 20.59 -6.89 0.41
CA THR A 187 21.92 -6.26 0.45
C THR A 187 21.90 -4.75 0.53
N LEU A 188 20.72 -4.13 0.51
CA LEU A 188 20.57 -2.67 0.61
C LEU A 188 21.23 -2.13 1.88
N THR A 189 22.08 -1.12 1.72
CA THR A 189 22.80 -0.47 2.81
C THR A 189 22.19 0.88 3.19
N HIS A 190 22.42 1.34 4.40
CA HIS A 190 22.01 2.69 4.82
C HIS A 190 22.57 3.79 3.91
N GLY A 191 23.84 3.67 3.49
CA GLY A 191 24.45 4.64 2.58
C GLY A 191 23.73 4.73 1.23
N GLN A 192 23.25 3.61 0.69
CA GLN A 192 22.43 3.61 -0.53
C GLN A 192 21.06 4.25 -0.30
N VAL A 193 20.44 4.03 0.87
CA VAL A 193 19.19 4.71 1.21
C VAL A 193 19.40 6.21 1.26
N ASP A 194 20.44 6.69 1.95
CA ASP A 194 20.75 8.12 2.08
C ASP A 194 21.06 8.77 0.72
N GLU A 195 21.69 8.02 -0.20
CA GLU A 195 22.06 8.50 -1.54
C GLU A 195 20.84 8.60 -2.49
N TYR A 196 19.90 7.66 -2.41
CA TYR A 196 18.84 7.50 -3.41
C TYR A 196 17.45 7.95 -2.92
N ILE A 197 17.27 8.29 -1.65
CA ILE A 197 15.95 8.63 -1.11
C ILE A 197 15.34 9.89 -1.76
N GLU A 198 14.11 9.77 -2.27
CA GLU A 198 13.35 10.83 -2.92
C GLU A 198 11.96 10.97 -2.27
N VAL A 199 11.91 11.67 -1.13
CA VAL A 199 10.70 11.89 -0.33
C VAL A 199 10.41 13.37 -0.19
N ASN A 200 9.11 13.77 -0.36
CA ASN A 200 8.62 15.14 -0.21
C ASN A 200 7.38 15.19 0.70
#